data_59e6ac51400eba59ca542c417f85c138
#
_entry.id   59e6ac51400eba59ca542c417f85c138
#
_cell.length_a   1.000
_cell.length_b   1.000
_cell.length_c   1.000
_cell.angle_alpha   90.00
_cell.angle_beta   90.00
_cell.angle_gamma   90.00
#
_symmetry.space_group_name_H-M   'P 1'
#
loop_
_entity.id
_entity.type
_entity.pdbx_description
1 polymer ?
#
loop_
_entity_poly.entity_id
_entity_poly.type
_entity_poly.pdbx_seq_one_letter_code
_entity_poly.pdbx_strand_id
1 'polypeptide(L)'
;MRIFNPLVTLALLVTQSAPVQAADLNGAWTIDASACGQIFTKENNRLSFKKDADLHAGGLIVQGKQITGTFEKCTVKSLHDDGATMRLIASCSDGVSISDVAFDLTFSGENNITLSSKAPVPVQMPYVRCPM
;
A
#
# COMPACT_ATOMS: atom_id res chain seq x y z
N MET A 1 -61.85 22.85 28.68
CA MET A 1 -60.84 21.74 28.81
C MET A 1 -60.07 21.67 27.53
N ARG A 2 -58.82 22.13 27.56
CA ARG A 2 -57.93 22.04 26.38
C ARG A 2 -56.94 20.90 26.63
N ILE A 3 -57.00 19.86 25.80
CA ILE A 3 -56.12 18.74 25.86
C ILE A 3 -54.90 19.09 25.00
N PHE A 4 -53.75 19.34 25.63
CA PHE A 4 -52.47 19.48 24.94
C PHE A 4 -51.90 18.08 24.69
N ASN A 5 -51.81 17.70 23.41
CA ASN A 5 -51.03 16.54 22.99
C ASN A 5 -49.57 16.94 22.83
N PRO A 6 -48.62 16.34 23.53
CA PRO A 6 -47.22 16.54 23.20
C PRO A 6 -46.86 15.61 22.03
N LEU A 7 -46.55 16.19 20.88
CA LEU A 7 -45.92 15.52 19.77
C LEU A 7 -44.49 15.12 20.18
N VAL A 8 -44.31 13.83 20.46
CA VAL A 8 -42.99 13.27 20.66
C VAL A 8 -42.33 13.10 19.29
N THR A 9 -41.45 14.01 18.96
CA THR A 9 -40.63 13.90 17.75
C THR A 9 -39.51 12.91 18.02
N LEU A 10 -39.64 11.68 17.51
CA LEU A 10 -38.62 10.68 17.56
C LEU A 10 -37.52 11.01 16.54
N ALA A 11 -36.43 11.58 17.00
CA ALA A 11 -35.25 11.83 16.15
C ALA A 11 -34.55 10.51 15.86
N LEU A 12 -34.70 10.01 14.64
CA LEU A 12 -33.92 8.90 14.13
C LEU A 12 -32.47 9.36 13.93
N LEU A 13 -31.59 8.95 14.83
CA LEU A 13 -30.16 9.05 14.66
C LEU A 13 -29.72 8.04 13.59
N VAL A 14 -29.58 8.51 12.36
CA VAL A 14 -28.96 7.74 11.28
C VAL A 14 -27.46 7.75 11.54
N THR A 15 -26.93 6.67 12.10
CA THR A 15 -25.49 6.45 12.18
C THR A 15 -24.98 6.13 10.78
N GLN A 16 -24.40 7.13 10.14
CA GLN A 16 -23.69 6.91 8.88
C GLN A 16 -22.36 6.22 9.19
N SER A 17 -22.28 4.92 8.90
CA SER A 17 -21.00 4.23 8.87
C SER A 17 -20.22 4.72 7.65
N ALA A 18 -19.08 5.40 7.87
CA ALA A 18 -18.19 5.77 6.79
C ALA A 18 -17.66 4.50 6.09
N PRO A 19 -17.64 4.44 4.73
CA PRO A 19 -17.06 3.30 4.04
C PRO A 19 -15.58 3.19 4.40
N VAL A 20 -15.15 1.99 4.82
CA VAL A 20 -13.74 1.68 5.03
C VAL A 20 -13.09 1.65 3.64
N GLN A 21 -12.32 2.68 3.31
CA GLN A 21 -11.58 2.72 2.05
C GLN A 21 -10.42 1.75 2.14
N ALA A 22 -10.20 0.98 1.05
CA ALA A 22 -9.00 0.19 0.89
C ALA A 22 -7.77 1.09 1.03
N ALA A 23 -6.77 0.65 1.79
CA ALA A 23 -5.57 1.43 2.01
C ALA A 23 -4.85 1.68 0.67
N ASP A 24 -4.43 2.93 0.44
CA ASP A 24 -3.72 3.33 -0.77
C ASP A 24 -2.26 2.91 -0.68
N LEU A 25 -1.83 2.06 -1.62
CA LEU A 25 -0.45 1.61 -1.73
C LEU A 25 0.43 2.53 -2.58
N ASN A 26 -0.15 3.46 -3.34
CA ASN A 26 0.62 4.30 -4.24
C ASN A 26 1.69 5.10 -3.51
N GLY A 27 2.87 5.18 -4.09
CA GLY A 27 3.98 5.93 -3.55
C GLY A 27 5.30 5.19 -3.61
N ALA A 28 6.29 5.76 -2.95
CA ALA A 28 7.63 5.23 -2.80
C ALA A 28 7.81 4.64 -1.40
N TRP A 29 8.34 3.43 -1.33
CA TRP A 29 8.48 2.66 -0.10
C TRP A 29 9.91 2.15 0.06
N THR A 30 10.47 2.28 1.24
CA THR A 30 11.81 1.77 1.58
C THR A 30 11.85 1.22 2.99
N ILE A 31 12.85 0.39 3.27
CA ILE A 31 13.09 -0.16 4.62
C ILE A 31 13.80 0.84 5.54
N ASP A 32 14.45 1.85 4.98
CA ASP A 32 15.17 2.89 5.73
C ASP A 32 14.63 4.28 5.35
N ALA A 33 13.83 4.86 6.24
CA ALA A 33 13.22 6.17 6.03
C ALA A 33 14.25 7.30 5.80
N SER A 34 15.44 7.17 6.37
CA SER A 34 16.53 8.18 6.20
C SER A 34 17.12 8.17 4.80
N ALA A 35 16.93 7.09 4.04
CA ALA A 35 17.47 6.92 2.70
C ALA A 35 16.51 7.39 1.59
N CYS A 36 15.31 7.83 1.90
CA CYS A 36 14.30 8.22 0.90
C CYS A 36 14.84 9.17 -0.17
N GLY A 37 15.55 10.20 0.23
CA GLY A 37 16.13 11.19 -0.71
C GLY A 37 17.29 10.67 -1.55
N GLN A 38 17.90 9.54 -1.18
CA GLN A 38 18.98 8.91 -1.93
C GLN A 38 18.47 7.86 -2.91
N ILE A 39 17.26 7.34 -2.70
CA ILE A 39 16.69 6.25 -3.49
C ILE A 39 15.76 6.78 -4.56
N PHE A 40 14.91 7.75 -4.22
CA PHE A 40 13.81 8.17 -5.09
C PHE A 40 13.96 9.60 -5.56
N THR A 41 13.43 9.87 -6.75
CA THR A 41 13.27 11.20 -7.31
C THR A 41 11.87 11.34 -7.91
N LYS A 42 11.39 12.58 -8.01
CA LYS A 42 10.11 12.91 -8.63
C LYS A 42 10.33 13.97 -9.69
N GLU A 43 10.07 13.62 -10.94
CA GLU A 43 10.16 14.49 -12.09
C GLU A 43 8.82 14.49 -12.84
N ASN A 44 8.26 15.67 -13.12
CA ASN A 44 6.97 15.81 -13.79
C ASN A 44 5.85 14.98 -13.15
N ASN A 45 5.78 14.98 -11.83
CA ASN A 45 4.85 14.17 -11.01
C ASN A 45 5.01 12.64 -11.16
N ARG A 46 6.13 12.19 -11.70
CA ARG A 46 6.45 10.77 -11.84
C ARG A 46 7.56 10.36 -10.89
N LEU A 47 7.30 9.33 -10.09
CA LEU A 47 8.28 8.73 -9.22
C LEU A 47 9.23 7.83 -10.02
N SER A 48 10.53 7.92 -9.73
CA SER A 48 11.54 7.03 -10.29
C SER A 48 12.67 6.80 -9.30
N PHE A 49 13.48 5.78 -9.57
CA PHE A 49 14.69 5.53 -8.79
C PHE A 49 15.82 6.45 -9.26
N LYS A 50 16.59 6.94 -8.30
CA LYS A 50 17.85 7.60 -8.59
C LYS A 50 18.88 6.56 -9.07
N LYS A 51 19.88 7.06 -9.81
CA LYS A 51 21.05 6.26 -10.12
C LYS A 51 21.69 5.76 -8.82
N ASP A 52 22.12 4.51 -8.79
CA ASP A 52 22.72 3.87 -7.62
C ASP A 52 21.78 3.73 -6.40
N ALA A 53 20.46 3.75 -6.62
CA ALA A 53 19.46 3.57 -5.57
C ALA A 53 19.63 2.24 -4.82
N ASP A 54 20.07 1.19 -5.49
CA ASP A 54 20.34 -0.13 -4.94
C ASP A 54 21.47 -0.14 -3.90
N LEU A 55 22.35 0.86 -3.91
CA LEU A 55 23.39 1.04 -2.90
C LEU A 55 22.86 1.62 -1.58
N HIS A 56 21.61 2.06 -1.57
CA HIS A 56 20.96 2.73 -0.44
C HIS A 56 19.72 2.00 0.04
N ALA A 57 19.82 0.71 0.35
CA ALA A 57 18.72 -0.13 0.83
C ALA A 57 17.63 -0.47 -0.22
N GLY A 58 17.64 0.15 -1.39
CA GLY A 58 16.61 -0.08 -2.41
C GLY A 58 15.20 0.31 -1.97
N GLY A 59 14.20 -0.11 -2.73
CA GLY A 59 12.81 0.21 -2.40
C GLY A 59 11.83 -0.26 -3.46
N LEU A 60 10.61 0.18 -3.30
CA LEU A 60 9.49 -0.10 -4.19
C LEU A 60 8.81 1.19 -4.60
N ILE A 61 8.42 1.27 -5.86
CA ILE A 61 7.52 2.31 -6.36
C ILE A 61 6.21 1.64 -6.77
N VAL A 62 5.11 2.05 -6.17
CA VAL A 62 3.78 1.56 -6.50
C VAL A 62 3.01 2.65 -7.23
N GLN A 63 2.57 2.36 -8.45
CA GLN A 63 1.76 3.24 -9.27
C GLN A 63 0.61 2.44 -9.88
N GLY A 64 -0.59 2.52 -9.30
CA GLY A 64 -1.73 1.72 -9.70
C GLY A 64 -1.45 0.22 -9.54
N LYS A 65 -1.47 -0.53 -10.65
CA LYS A 65 -1.17 -1.96 -10.68
C LYS A 65 0.30 -2.28 -10.91
N GLN A 66 1.15 -1.29 -11.10
CA GLN A 66 2.57 -1.48 -11.33
C GLN A 66 3.36 -1.34 -10.02
N ILE A 67 4.20 -2.31 -9.73
CA ILE A 67 5.14 -2.27 -8.63
C ILE A 67 6.52 -2.43 -9.22
N THR A 68 7.36 -1.41 -9.02
CA THR A 68 8.73 -1.40 -9.54
C THR A 68 9.71 -1.47 -8.37
N GLY A 69 10.51 -2.51 -8.32
CA GLY A 69 11.67 -2.61 -7.44
C GLY A 69 12.94 -2.16 -8.16
N THR A 70 14.07 -2.18 -7.48
CA THR A 70 15.36 -1.82 -8.09
C THR A 70 15.80 -2.81 -9.17
N PHE A 71 15.41 -4.07 -9.05
CA PHE A 71 15.80 -5.15 -9.98
C PHE A 71 14.61 -5.89 -10.60
N GLU A 72 13.40 -5.55 -10.21
CA GLU A 72 12.22 -6.33 -10.54
C GLU A 72 11.03 -5.41 -10.84
N LYS A 73 10.20 -5.84 -11.78
CA LYS A 73 8.92 -5.18 -12.11
C LYS A 73 7.79 -6.16 -11.98
N CYS A 74 6.74 -5.77 -11.28
CA CYS A 74 5.57 -6.57 -11.05
C CYS A 74 4.31 -5.87 -11.54
N THR A 75 3.37 -6.67 -12.07
CA THR A 75 2.01 -6.22 -12.37
C THR A 75 1.03 -6.96 -11.46
N VAL A 76 0.23 -6.21 -10.72
CA VAL A 76 -0.79 -6.79 -9.83
C VAL A 76 -1.87 -7.48 -10.65
N LYS A 77 -2.09 -8.76 -10.41
CA LYS A 77 -3.13 -9.58 -11.04
C LYS A 77 -4.40 -9.63 -10.22
N SER A 78 -4.27 -9.73 -8.91
CA SER A 78 -5.40 -9.74 -7.99
C SER A 78 -5.03 -9.11 -6.65
N LEU A 79 -6.02 -8.52 -6.01
CA LEU A 79 -5.91 -7.88 -4.72
C LEU A 79 -7.12 -8.30 -3.88
N HIS A 80 -6.86 -8.88 -2.71
CA HIS A 80 -7.89 -9.24 -1.76
C HIS A 80 -7.64 -8.53 -0.44
N ASP A 81 -8.57 -7.66 -0.05
CA ASP A 81 -8.48 -6.84 1.14
C ASP A 81 -9.32 -7.45 2.28
N ASP A 82 -8.66 -7.83 3.37
CA ASP A 82 -9.27 -8.36 4.60
C ASP A 82 -9.17 -7.36 5.76
N GLY A 83 -9.25 -6.06 5.50
CA GLY A 83 -9.10 -5.02 6.50
C GLY A 83 -7.64 -4.61 6.71
N ALA A 84 -7.02 -5.00 7.83
CA ALA A 84 -5.63 -4.63 8.12
C ALA A 84 -4.61 -5.40 7.26
N THR A 85 -5.00 -6.53 6.69
CA THR A 85 -4.16 -7.37 5.83
C THR A 85 -4.71 -7.42 4.42
N MET A 86 -3.83 -7.30 3.44
CA MET A 86 -4.15 -7.32 2.03
C MET A 86 -3.33 -8.41 1.35
N ARG A 87 -3.98 -9.34 0.65
CA ARG A 87 -3.30 -10.35 -0.16
C ARG A 87 -3.21 -9.88 -1.59
N LEU A 88 -2.00 -9.89 -2.13
CA LEU A 88 -1.69 -9.43 -3.46
C LEU A 88 -1.02 -10.56 -4.25
N ILE A 89 -1.52 -10.83 -5.45
CA ILE A 89 -0.86 -11.72 -6.41
C ILE A 89 -0.39 -10.85 -7.56
N ALA A 90 0.90 -10.96 -7.88
CA ALA A 90 1.52 -10.19 -8.94
C ALA A 90 2.34 -11.09 -9.87
N SER A 91 2.37 -10.71 -11.13
CA SER A 91 3.30 -11.27 -12.11
C SER A 91 4.57 -10.42 -12.10
N CYS A 92 5.69 -11.01 -11.74
CA CYS A 92 6.96 -10.32 -11.56
C CYS A 92 7.98 -10.78 -12.57
N SER A 93 8.78 -9.83 -13.08
CA SER A 93 9.89 -10.09 -14.03
C SER A 93 11.16 -9.41 -13.54
N ASP A 94 12.25 -10.13 -13.58
CA ASP A 94 13.61 -9.63 -13.31
C ASP A 94 14.40 -9.34 -14.61
N GLY A 95 13.75 -9.46 -15.78
CA GLY A 95 14.37 -9.34 -17.09
C GLY A 95 14.84 -10.66 -17.69
N VAL A 96 14.86 -11.74 -16.92
CA VAL A 96 15.27 -13.09 -17.34
C VAL A 96 14.11 -14.07 -17.24
N SER A 97 13.35 -14.02 -16.15
CA SER A 97 12.23 -14.91 -15.89
C SER A 97 11.00 -14.12 -15.44
N ILE A 98 9.81 -14.72 -15.65
CA ILE A 98 8.53 -14.20 -15.21
C ILE A 98 7.91 -15.25 -14.29
N SER A 99 7.43 -14.81 -13.13
CA SER A 99 6.76 -15.69 -12.17
C SER A 99 5.65 -14.96 -11.45
N ASP A 100 4.63 -15.71 -11.03
CA ASP A 100 3.58 -15.19 -10.16
C ASP A 100 4.03 -15.31 -8.70
N VAL A 101 3.89 -14.23 -7.95
CA VAL A 101 4.29 -14.16 -6.54
C VAL A 101 3.10 -13.69 -5.71
N ALA A 102 2.88 -14.34 -4.57
CA ALA A 102 1.87 -13.94 -3.60
C ALA A 102 2.54 -13.21 -2.43
N PHE A 103 2.03 -12.03 -2.11
CA PHE A 103 2.46 -11.23 -0.98
C PHE A 103 1.29 -10.96 -0.04
N ASP A 104 1.56 -10.99 1.25
CA ASP A 104 0.66 -10.47 2.26
C ASP A 104 1.22 -9.13 2.77
N LEU A 105 0.37 -8.09 2.75
CA LEU A 105 0.71 -6.75 3.21
C LEU A 105 -0.11 -6.44 4.45
N THR A 106 0.56 -6.09 5.54
CA THR A 106 -0.09 -5.67 6.77
C THR A 106 0.24 -4.20 7.03
N PHE A 107 -0.79 -3.38 7.19
CA PHE A 107 -0.65 -1.96 7.48
C PHE A 107 -0.53 -1.72 8.98
N SER A 108 0.43 -0.87 9.38
CA SER A 108 0.55 -0.29 10.70
C SER A 108 0.43 1.24 10.58
N GLY A 109 -0.78 1.73 10.32
CA GLY A 109 -1.03 3.11 9.92
C GLY A 109 -0.88 3.29 8.41
N GLU A 110 -0.97 4.54 7.92
CA GLU A 110 -0.97 4.84 6.48
C GLU A 110 0.40 4.71 5.82
N ASN A 111 1.47 4.89 6.59
CA ASN A 111 2.83 5.04 6.07
C ASN A 111 3.76 3.89 6.46
N ASN A 112 3.25 2.83 7.04
CA ASN A 112 4.03 1.66 7.43
C ASN A 112 3.32 0.39 6.98
N ILE A 113 4.04 -0.46 6.27
CA ILE A 113 3.57 -1.78 5.88
C ILE A 113 4.61 -2.84 6.22
N THR A 114 4.14 -4.05 6.49
CA THR A 114 4.98 -5.24 6.52
C THR A 114 4.60 -6.11 5.35
N LEU A 115 5.55 -6.39 4.49
CA LEU A 115 5.41 -7.28 3.35
C LEU A 115 5.88 -8.67 3.75
N SER A 116 5.02 -9.66 3.56
CA SER A 116 5.33 -11.06 3.88
C SER A 116 5.16 -11.93 2.65
N SER A 117 6.09 -12.86 2.45
CA SER A 117 6.03 -13.89 1.42
C SER A 117 6.39 -15.24 2.06
N LYS A 118 5.68 -16.31 1.68
CA LYS A 118 5.92 -17.66 2.23
C LYS A 118 6.81 -18.52 1.35
N ALA A 119 6.81 -18.28 0.05
CA ALA A 119 7.52 -19.09 -0.94
C ALA A 119 8.33 -18.20 -1.89
N PRO A 120 9.49 -18.67 -2.38
CA PRO A 120 10.17 -19.95 -2.06
C PRO A 120 10.84 -19.95 -0.67
N VAL A 121 11.08 -18.78 -0.08
CA VAL A 121 11.65 -18.61 1.27
C VAL A 121 10.76 -17.66 2.05
N PRO A 122 10.42 -17.96 3.32
CA PRO A 122 9.67 -17.03 4.15
C PRO A 122 10.44 -15.72 4.31
N VAL A 123 9.83 -14.61 3.90
CA VAL A 123 10.39 -13.27 4.02
C VAL A 123 9.37 -12.38 4.71
N GLN A 124 9.84 -11.54 5.61
CA GLN A 124 9.04 -10.52 6.27
C GLN A 124 9.87 -9.24 6.32
N MET A 125 9.39 -8.19 5.63
CA MET A 125 10.11 -6.92 5.52
C MET A 125 9.21 -5.74 5.85
N PRO A 126 9.64 -4.89 6.79
CA PRO A 126 8.95 -3.63 7.06
C PRO A 126 9.35 -2.57 6.03
N TYR A 127 8.36 -1.85 5.53
CA TYR A 127 8.56 -0.70 4.64
C TYR A 127 7.90 0.54 5.19
N VAL A 128 8.52 1.67 4.92
CA VAL A 128 8.01 3.01 5.26
C VAL A 128 7.74 3.76 3.97
N ARG A 129 6.62 4.48 3.90
CA ARG A 129 6.31 5.36 2.78
C ARG A 129 7.19 6.62 2.86
N CYS A 130 7.87 6.91 1.76
CA CYS A 130 8.64 8.16 1.64
C CYS A 130 7.72 9.34 1.34
N PRO A 131 7.90 10.48 2.00
CA PRO A 131 7.23 11.72 1.60
C PRO A 131 7.84 12.22 0.29
N MET A 132 6.99 12.41 -0.77
CA MET A 132 7.43 12.84 -2.11
C MET A 132 6.48 13.89 -2.69
#